data_857aaeb375827def785fdcf71637eefd
#
_entry.id   857aaeb375827def785fdcf71637eefd
#
_cell.length_a   1.000
_cell.length_b   1.000
_cell.length_c   1.000
_cell.angle_alpha   90.00
_cell.angle_beta   90.00
_cell.angle_gamma   90.00
#
_symmetry.space_group_name_H-M   'P 1'
#
loop_
_entity.id
_entity.type
_entity.pdbx_description
1 polymer ?
#
loop_
_entity_poly.entity_id
_entity_poly.type
_entity_poly.pdbx_seq_one_letter_code
_entity_poly.pdbx_strand_id
1 'polypeptide(L)'
;MKKLDLAAFFSFLLASQFLTLTLFGGTSGINRFFLFVFISCFCLFSFFGFNGEFKINRLVIIPPLSIFFLYFSSLKSLVPFESFLFLGIFIGLSVLVLFSTHLEKSLGGFFDNCVCFLLVTGTIAASLGLFQYLWFIAFGPKIQVLIPNILLSVGSPRITGMYGQPNLFALFLSLVFLCYSYRYLHCDLQSGRLNRGHVWLRLIPVALVAFAFFQTGSRNGLLAMALVSLLVVYFIAKRRYLNKPEQFRERLLPLLGGVFVGYLVYRLLALGNVTTRSLVGVSDMSIDTRFVLWGSSLLMGFERPLLGVGFSNFNYFLADTQIIAQEKLRFLYESRSYTNWSHNEYLQMFAEGGVPAFLLFTGLALYILKRLIVGVVREGRGNDPAFVYSHLMLLPFFFMAFFSWPFRFAPLLALFAVILGCALSHGPTITWRPSRVTRFTFQGLAVCACALTVFLMTLDVKAASLRDALREGQSVEESFTDFQHLAYNPQTRYVALTRILPEMTRQVLEARDKTLALRLIPFAEDLAEMERAYWQWLLLSRLYFAAGLLEQAREAAEMAIHQQPVHEPAWQFLHYIDMTRAARDTGRPIESFFPGAVPTDHLLLENDHGGNRTAQPE
;
A
#
# COMPACT_ATOMS: atom_id res chain seq x y z
N MET A 1 29.79 -11.09 -9.98
CA MET A 1 29.23 -10.68 -8.68
C MET A 1 29.73 -11.64 -7.61
N LYS A 2 30.32 -11.13 -6.55
CA LYS A 2 30.80 -11.97 -5.46
C LYS A 2 29.59 -12.51 -4.69
N LYS A 3 29.70 -13.69 -4.06
CA LYS A 3 28.62 -14.27 -3.20
C LYS A 3 28.14 -13.27 -2.14
N LEU A 4 29.02 -12.38 -1.71
CA LEU A 4 28.71 -11.31 -0.75
C LEU A 4 27.67 -10.30 -1.27
N ASP A 5 27.73 -9.93 -2.56
CA ASP A 5 26.81 -8.95 -3.15
C ASP A 5 25.39 -9.53 -3.27
N LEU A 6 25.28 -10.82 -3.55
CA LEU A 6 24.00 -11.53 -3.62
C LEU A 6 23.39 -11.68 -2.22
N ALA A 7 24.21 -12.00 -1.21
CA ALA A 7 23.76 -12.08 0.17
C ALA A 7 23.28 -10.70 0.68
N ALA A 8 24.00 -9.63 0.38
CA ALA A 8 23.61 -8.27 0.72
C ALA A 8 22.29 -7.88 0.03
N PHE A 9 22.12 -8.18 -1.26
CA PHE A 9 20.87 -7.93 -1.99
C PHE A 9 19.67 -8.61 -1.31
N PHE A 10 19.79 -9.91 -0.99
CA PHE A 10 18.71 -10.64 -0.31
C PHE A 10 18.47 -10.14 1.12
N SER A 11 19.52 -9.69 1.82
CA SER A 11 19.38 -9.09 3.16
C SER A 11 18.61 -7.77 3.08
N PHE A 12 18.88 -6.90 2.10
CA PHE A 12 18.11 -5.68 1.88
C PHE A 12 16.68 -5.98 1.44
N LEU A 13 16.48 -6.97 0.57
CA LEU A 13 15.15 -7.39 0.16
C LEU A 13 14.37 -7.97 1.37
N LEU A 14 15.02 -8.74 2.23
CA LEU A 14 14.47 -9.22 3.50
C LEU A 14 14.07 -8.04 4.39
N ALA A 15 14.99 -7.10 4.59
CA ALA A 15 14.70 -5.89 5.35
C ALA A 15 13.47 -5.15 4.80
N SER A 16 13.30 -5.04 3.47
CA SER A 16 12.14 -4.40 2.85
C SER A 16 10.82 -5.10 3.17
N GLN A 17 10.83 -6.41 3.37
CA GLN A 17 9.62 -7.16 3.72
C GLN A 17 9.26 -7.02 5.20
N PHE A 18 10.26 -6.96 6.08
CA PHE A 18 10.08 -7.00 7.53
C PHE A 18 10.19 -5.64 8.22
N LEU A 19 10.96 -4.71 7.67
CA LEU A 19 11.11 -3.36 8.21
C LEU A 19 9.97 -2.41 7.78
N THR A 20 8.78 -2.90 7.56
CA THR A 20 7.57 -2.04 7.50
C THR A 20 7.30 -1.37 8.85
N LEU A 21 8.29 -1.38 9.69
CA LEU A 21 8.33 -1.01 11.06
C LEU A 21 8.48 0.49 11.19
N THR A 22 7.76 1.00 12.11
CA THR A 22 7.91 2.34 12.68
C THR A 22 9.25 2.47 13.44
N LEU A 23 10.37 2.08 12.81
CA LEU A 23 11.70 2.16 13.43
C LEU A 23 12.04 3.58 13.89
N PHE A 24 11.39 4.60 13.32
CA PHE A 24 11.71 6.00 13.54
C PHE A 24 10.48 6.87 13.85
N GLY A 25 9.36 6.30 14.29
CA GLY A 25 8.18 7.10 14.63
C GLY A 25 7.49 7.80 13.46
N GLY A 26 8.04 7.72 12.25
CA GLY A 26 7.50 8.35 11.05
C GLY A 26 6.27 7.63 10.48
N THR A 27 5.71 8.18 9.41
CA THR A 27 4.59 7.55 8.74
C THR A 27 5.03 6.24 8.09
N SER A 28 4.26 5.18 8.26
CA SER A 28 4.58 3.87 7.70
C SER A 28 4.79 3.87 6.16
N GLY A 29 4.19 4.84 5.46
CA GLY A 29 4.35 5.02 4.01
C GLY A 29 5.72 5.56 3.62
N ILE A 30 6.19 6.59 4.31
CA ILE A 30 7.47 7.25 4.03
C ILE A 30 8.63 6.30 4.33
N ASN A 31 8.61 5.59 5.46
CA ASN A 31 9.66 4.62 5.81
C ASN A 31 9.79 3.50 4.77
N ARG A 32 8.68 3.04 4.20
CA ARG A 32 8.67 2.03 3.12
C ARG A 32 9.26 2.57 1.83
N PHE A 33 8.96 3.83 1.50
CA PHE A 33 9.53 4.52 0.35
C PHE A 33 11.06 4.62 0.48
N PHE A 34 11.57 5.05 1.63
CA PHE A 34 13.00 5.19 1.86
C PHE A 34 13.74 3.87 1.72
N LEU A 35 13.18 2.80 2.28
CA LEU A 35 13.79 1.48 2.15
C LEU A 35 13.83 1.01 0.70
N PHE A 36 12.78 1.28 -0.08
CA PHE A 36 12.74 0.97 -1.50
C PHE A 36 13.82 1.76 -2.28
N VAL A 37 14.00 3.05 -1.97
CA VAL A 37 15.06 3.87 -2.58
C VAL A 37 16.44 3.35 -2.21
N PHE A 38 16.70 2.98 -0.95
CA PHE A 38 17.98 2.40 -0.53
C PHE A 38 18.31 1.13 -1.29
N ILE A 39 17.36 0.20 -1.43
CA ILE A 39 17.56 -1.02 -2.21
C ILE A 39 17.89 -0.67 -3.65
N SER A 40 17.18 0.28 -4.24
CA SER A 40 17.39 0.70 -5.61
C SER A 40 18.76 1.34 -5.81
N CYS A 41 19.19 2.20 -4.88
CA CYS A 41 20.52 2.82 -4.89
C CYS A 41 21.63 1.77 -4.72
N PHE A 42 21.44 0.80 -3.81
CA PHE A 42 22.38 -0.31 -3.66
C PHE A 42 22.51 -1.12 -4.94
N CYS A 43 21.39 -1.46 -5.58
CA CYS A 43 21.39 -2.17 -6.87
C CYS A 43 22.09 -1.36 -7.95
N LEU A 44 21.83 -0.05 -8.03
CA LEU A 44 22.45 0.84 -8.99
C LEU A 44 23.96 0.93 -8.78
N PHE A 45 24.40 1.11 -7.52
CA PHE A 45 25.81 1.17 -7.16
C PHE A 45 26.53 -0.14 -7.50
N SER A 46 25.95 -1.27 -7.11
CA SER A 46 26.48 -2.60 -7.40
C SER A 46 26.51 -2.90 -8.89
N PHE A 47 25.45 -2.51 -9.62
CA PHE A 47 25.32 -2.69 -11.05
C PHE A 47 26.46 -1.97 -11.82
N PHE A 48 26.73 -0.70 -11.49
CA PHE A 48 27.77 0.08 -12.14
C PHE A 48 29.18 -0.12 -11.57
N GLY A 49 29.32 -0.79 -10.43
CA GLY A 49 30.62 -1.22 -9.90
C GLY A 49 31.29 -2.35 -10.70
N PHE A 50 30.52 -3.01 -11.57
CA PHE A 50 31.03 -4.09 -12.43
C PHE A 50 31.76 -3.57 -13.67
N ASN A 51 32.95 -4.11 -13.92
CA ASN A 51 33.73 -3.86 -15.14
C ASN A 51 33.31 -4.75 -16.33
N GLY A 52 32.03 -5.11 -16.44
CA GLY A 52 31.54 -6.08 -17.41
C GLY A 52 30.53 -5.55 -18.40
N GLU A 53 30.04 -6.45 -19.23
CA GLU A 53 28.91 -6.22 -20.14
C GLU A 53 27.60 -6.43 -19.40
N PHE A 54 26.64 -5.52 -19.57
CA PHE A 54 25.30 -5.65 -19.05
C PHE A 54 24.39 -6.29 -20.08
N LYS A 55 23.75 -7.37 -19.69
CA LYS A 55 22.74 -8.06 -20.50
C LYS A 55 21.36 -7.58 -20.05
N ILE A 56 20.74 -6.71 -20.83
CA ILE A 56 19.43 -6.10 -20.53
C ILE A 56 18.41 -6.47 -21.60
N ASN A 57 17.12 -6.41 -21.25
CA ASN A 57 16.06 -6.64 -22.22
C ASN A 57 15.85 -5.39 -23.11
N ARG A 58 15.45 -5.56 -24.38
CA ARG A 58 15.14 -4.44 -25.29
C ARG A 58 14.02 -3.53 -24.77
N LEU A 59 13.13 -4.03 -23.93
CA LEU A 59 12.05 -3.26 -23.30
C LEU A 59 12.56 -2.24 -22.28
N VAL A 60 13.86 -2.20 -22.02
CA VAL A 60 14.51 -1.19 -21.16
C VAL A 60 14.23 0.26 -21.58
N ILE A 61 13.79 0.49 -22.81
CA ILE A 61 13.41 1.83 -23.29
C ILE A 61 12.10 2.33 -22.68
N ILE A 62 11.23 1.42 -22.22
CA ILE A 62 9.92 1.77 -21.66
C ILE A 62 10.05 2.60 -20.36
N PRO A 63 10.89 2.22 -19.38
CA PRO A 63 11.09 3.01 -18.17
C PRO A 63 11.48 4.47 -18.41
N PRO A 64 12.50 4.80 -19.22
CA PRO A 64 12.83 6.19 -19.51
C PRO A 64 11.67 6.99 -20.12
N LEU A 65 10.92 6.38 -21.04
CA LEU A 65 9.76 7.02 -21.66
C LEU A 65 8.65 7.27 -20.63
N SER A 66 8.41 6.31 -19.73
CA SER A 66 7.44 6.45 -18.66
C SER A 66 7.87 7.49 -17.63
N ILE A 67 9.17 7.57 -17.29
CA ILE A 67 9.73 8.59 -16.40
C ILE A 67 9.49 9.98 -16.96
N PHE A 68 9.73 10.16 -18.26
CA PHE A 68 9.48 11.43 -18.95
C PHE A 68 7.99 11.83 -18.84
N PHE A 69 7.08 10.92 -19.14
CA PHE A 69 5.63 11.16 -19.00
C PHE A 69 5.23 11.49 -17.57
N LEU A 70 5.71 10.72 -16.59
CA LEU A 70 5.44 10.94 -15.16
C LEU A 70 5.94 12.30 -14.69
N TYR A 71 7.09 12.74 -15.17
CA TYR A 71 7.64 14.06 -14.86
C TYR A 71 6.71 15.19 -15.32
N PHE A 72 6.21 15.14 -16.56
CA PHE A 72 5.27 16.14 -17.06
C PHE A 72 3.91 16.11 -16.33
N SER A 73 3.41 14.92 -16.00
CA SER A 73 2.21 14.78 -15.18
C SER A 73 2.41 15.41 -13.79
N SER A 74 3.58 15.22 -13.20
CA SER A 74 3.90 15.76 -11.87
C SER A 74 3.97 17.30 -11.83
N LEU A 75 4.39 17.96 -12.90
CA LEU A 75 4.45 19.43 -12.97
C LEU A 75 3.05 20.09 -12.93
N LYS A 76 1.98 19.36 -13.32
CA LYS A 76 0.60 19.84 -13.31
C LYS A 76 -0.20 19.33 -12.10
N SER A 77 0.44 18.66 -11.17
CA SER A 77 -0.20 18.11 -10.00
C SER A 77 -0.49 19.21 -8.97
N LEU A 78 -1.56 19.03 -8.17
CA LEU A 78 -1.90 19.93 -7.07
C LEU A 78 -0.84 19.91 -5.97
N VAL A 79 -0.29 18.71 -5.69
CA VAL A 79 0.80 18.49 -4.76
C VAL A 79 1.99 17.86 -5.49
N PRO A 80 2.81 18.68 -6.16
CA PRO A 80 3.91 18.17 -6.99
C PRO A 80 4.89 17.27 -6.26
N PHE A 81 5.12 17.53 -4.97
CA PHE A 81 6.05 16.76 -4.16
C PHE A 81 5.63 15.28 -4.05
N GLU A 82 4.35 14.97 -3.83
CA GLU A 82 3.82 13.60 -3.79
C GLU A 82 4.04 12.88 -5.14
N SER A 83 3.80 13.59 -6.23
CA SER A 83 4.04 13.07 -7.58
C SER A 83 5.53 12.80 -7.86
N PHE A 84 6.44 13.64 -7.35
CA PHE A 84 7.89 13.41 -7.46
C PHE A 84 8.35 12.21 -6.61
N LEU A 85 7.76 11.98 -5.44
CA LEU A 85 8.02 10.75 -4.67
C LEU A 85 7.60 9.50 -5.45
N PHE A 86 6.44 9.54 -6.11
CA PHE A 86 5.99 8.45 -6.96
C PHE A 86 6.94 8.21 -8.15
N LEU A 87 7.43 9.29 -8.77
CA LEU A 87 8.45 9.21 -9.81
C LEU A 87 9.72 8.52 -9.30
N GLY A 88 10.16 8.84 -8.09
CA GLY A 88 11.29 8.18 -7.43
C GLY A 88 11.07 6.67 -7.24
N ILE A 89 9.87 6.27 -6.82
CA ILE A 89 9.49 4.84 -6.74
C ILE A 89 9.59 4.18 -8.11
N PHE A 90 9.11 4.82 -9.16
CA PHE A 90 9.13 4.27 -10.51
C PHE A 90 10.56 4.13 -11.07
N ILE A 91 11.44 5.09 -10.78
CA ILE A 91 12.87 4.99 -11.12
C ILE A 91 13.50 3.79 -10.39
N GLY A 92 13.26 3.67 -9.09
CA GLY A 92 13.75 2.54 -8.29
C GLY A 92 13.25 1.19 -8.79
N LEU A 93 11.96 1.09 -9.15
CA LEU A 93 11.38 -0.10 -9.78
C LEU A 93 12.13 -0.48 -11.06
N SER A 94 12.38 0.51 -11.91
CA SER A 94 13.10 0.31 -13.16
C SER A 94 14.53 -0.21 -12.95
N VAL A 95 15.23 0.32 -11.95
CA VAL A 95 16.57 -0.15 -11.55
C VAL A 95 16.53 -1.59 -11.08
N LEU A 96 15.57 -1.97 -10.22
CA LEU A 96 15.42 -3.34 -9.74
C LEU A 96 15.11 -4.33 -10.86
N VAL A 97 14.26 -3.96 -11.81
CA VAL A 97 13.96 -4.78 -12.99
C VAL A 97 15.22 -5.01 -13.82
N LEU A 98 15.97 -3.94 -14.12
CA LEU A 98 17.21 -4.02 -14.89
C LEU A 98 18.27 -4.90 -14.20
N PHE A 99 18.46 -4.70 -12.91
CA PHE A 99 19.41 -5.45 -12.10
C PHE A 99 19.05 -6.94 -12.05
N SER A 100 17.79 -7.28 -11.80
CA SER A 100 17.31 -8.65 -11.75
C SER A 100 17.39 -9.34 -13.12
N THR A 101 17.09 -8.61 -14.22
CA THR A 101 17.25 -9.13 -15.58
C THR A 101 18.72 -9.48 -15.85
N HIS A 102 19.65 -8.59 -15.47
CA HIS A 102 21.08 -8.81 -15.63
C HIS A 102 21.56 -10.01 -14.81
N LEU A 103 21.13 -10.11 -13.54
CA LEU A 103 21.54 -11.21 -12.66
C LEU A 103 21.08 -12.56 -13.17
N GLU A 104 19.81 -12.69 -13.59
CA GLU A 104 19.29 -13.95 -14.12
C GLU A 104 20.07 -14.39 -15.36
N LYS A 105 20.39 -13.44 -16.27
CA LYS A 105 21.15 -13.74 -17.49
C LYS A 105 22.64 -14.01 -17.27
N SER A 106 23.23 -13.45 -16.23
CA SER A 106 24.67 -13.53 -15.98
C SER A 106 25.06 -14.69 -15.08
N LEU A 107 24.21 -15.03 -14.09
CA LEU A 107 24.51 -16.06 -13.10
C LEU A 107 23.83 -17.38 -13.44
N GLY A 108 22.68 -17.35 -14.13
CA GLY A 108 21.80 -18.51 -14.27
C GLY A 108 21.30 -19.01 -12.89
N GLY A 109 20.00 -19.15 -12.71
CA GLY A 109 19.42 -19.60 -11.44
C GLY A 109 19.28 -18.52 -10.36
N PHE A 110 19.32 -17.24 -10.72
CA PHE A 110 18.96 -16.16 -9.79
C PHE A 110 17.49 -16.27 -9.37
N PHE A 111 16.60 -16.70 -10.30
CA PHE A 111 15.20 -16.98 -9.98
C PHE A 111 15.04 -18.07 -8.91
N ASP A 112 15.87 -19.12 -8.94
CA ASP A 112 15.86 -20.17 -7.90
C ASP A 112 16.21 -19.60 -6.52
N ASN A 113 17.16 -18.67 -6.45
CA ASN A 113 17.50 -17.98 -5.21
C ASN A 113 16.34 -17.09 -4.72
N CYS A 114 15.62 -16.42 -5.64
CA CYS A 114 14.42 -15.66 -5.30
C CYS A 114 13.30 -16.57 -4.75
N VAL A 115 13.10 -17.74 -5.34
CA VAL A 115 12.16 -18.75 -4.83
C VAL A 115 12.55 -19.21 -3.43
N CYS A 116 13.82 -19.55 -3.20
CA CYS A 116 14.31 -19.94 -1.87
C CYS A 116 14.10 -18.82 -0.84
N PHE A 117 14.39 -17.57 -1.21
CA PHE A 117 14.14 -16.40 -0.39
C PHE A 117 12.65 -16.27 -0.01
N LEU A 118 11.74 -16.37 -0.99
CA LEU A 118 10.30 -16.29 -0.75
C LEU A 118 9.76 -17.45 0.09
N LEU A 119 10.31 -18.66 -0.06
CA LEU A 119 9.93 -19.80 0.77
C LEU A 119 10.29 -19.57 2.26
N VAL A 120 11.49 -19.07 2.53
CA VAL A 120 11.94 -18.79 3.91
C VAL A 120 11.13 -17.63 4.51
N THR A 121 11.11 -16.49 3.82
CA THR A 121 10.42 -15.29 4.31
C THR A 121 8.92 -15.52 4.42
N GLY A 122 8.32 -16.25 3.49
CA GLY A 122 6.91 -16.58 3.48
C GLY A 122 6.50 -17.51 4.62
N THR A 123 7.34 -18.49 4.94
CA THR A 123 7.09 -19.37 6.09
C THR A 123 7.18 -18.60 7.40
N ILE A 124 8.17 -17.72 7.55
CA ILE A 124 8.30 -16.84 8.73
C ILE A 124 7.07 -15.92 8.82
N ALA A 125 6.67 -15.28 7.72
CA ALA A 125 5.53 -14.39 7.70
C ALA A 125 4.20 -15.12 8.03
N ALA A 126 4.03 -16.36 7.55
CA ALA A 126 2.87 -17.18 7.89
C ALA A 126 2.87 -17.59 9.38
N SER A 127 4.04 -17.88 9.96
CA SER A 127 4.21 -18.15 11.40
C SER A 127 3.84 -16.92 12.24
N LEU A 128 4.27 -15.74 11.84
CA LEU A 128 3.89 -14.48 12.49
C LEU A 128 2.38 -14.21 12.37
N GLY A 129 1.77 -14.54 11.22
CA GLY A 129 0.32 -14.48 11.05
C GLY A 129 -0.43 -15.44 11.98
N LEU A 130 0.05 -16.67 12.14
CA LEU A 130 -0.50 -17.61 13.13
C LEU A 130 -0.35 -17.07 14.55
N PHE A 131 0.81 -16.53 14.91
CA PHE A 131 1.03 -15.89 16.21
C PHE A 131 0.05 -14.73 16.42
N GLN A 132 -0.14 -13.85 15.44
CA GLN A 132 -1.10 -12.75 15.49
C GLN A 132 -2.52 -13.26 15.77
N TYR A 133 -2.94 -14.34 15.13
CA TYR A 133 -4.26 -14.95 15.33
C TYR A 133 -4.42 -15.56 16.73
N LEU A 134 -3.43 -16.33 17.18
CA LEU A 134 -3.45 -16.94 18.52
C LEU A 134 -3.45 -15.88 19.63
N TRP A 135 -2.71 -14.80 19.42
CA TRP A 135 -2.72 -13.66 20.33
C TRP A 135 -4.09 -12.98 20.40
N PHE A 136 -4.73 -12.79 19.24
CA PHE A 136 -6.10 -12.24 19.20
C PHE A 136 -7.09 -13.11 19.96
N ILE A 137 -7.02 -14.43 19.82
CA ILE A 137 -7.88 -15.37 20.56
C ILE A 137 -7.65 -15.27 22.07
N ALA A 138 -6.39 -15.21 22.49
CA ALA A 138 -6.03 -15.24 23.91
C ALA A 138 -6.34 -13.94 24.64
N PHE A 139 -6.16 -12.79 24.00
CA PHE A 139 -6.15 -11.46 24.64
C PHE A 139 -7.16 -10.46 24.05
N GLY A 140 -7.85 -10.81 22.97
CA GLY A 140 -8.84 -9.96 22.31
C GLY A 140 -8.24 -8.80 21.50
N PRO A 141 -9.10 -7.91 20.94
CA PRO A 141 -8.70 -6.89 19.97
C PRO A 141 -7.95 -5.68 20.54
N LYS A 142 -7.84 -5.54 21.84
CA LYS A 142 -7.37 -4.32 22.52
C LYS A 142 -5.86 -4.21 22.68
N ILE A 143 -5.08 -5.21 22.27
CA ILE A 143 -3.64 -5.24 22.53
C ILE A 143 -2.85 -5.08 21.23
N GLN A 144 -2.14 -3.97 21.12
CA GLN A 144 -1.05 -3.83 20.17
C GLN A 144 0.16 -4.57 20.75
N VAL A 145 0.55 -5.66 20.11
CA VAL A 145 1.73 -6.41 20.52
C VAL A 145 2.96 -5.70 19.95
N LEU A 146 3.73 -5.12 20.85
CA LEU A 146 5.04 -4.59 20.53
C LEU A 146 6.08 -5.67 20.78
N ILE A 147 6.37 -6.50 19.79
CA ILE A 147 7.68 -7.16 19.72
C ILE A 147 8.66 -6.04 19.36
N PRO A 148 9.87 -5.93 19.96
CA PRO A 148 10.73 -4.80 19.68
C PRO A 148 10.78 -4.48 18.19
N ASN A 149 10.26 -3.29 17.81
CA ASN A 149 10.14 -2.80 16.44
C ASN A 149 9.15 -3.55 15.50
N ILE A 150 8.26 -4.43 15.98
CA ILE A 150 7.19 -5.05 15.18
C ILE A 150 5.84 -4.72 15.82
N LEU A 151 5.14 -3.72 15.25
CA LEU A 151 3.77 -3.43 15.61
C LEU A 151 2.84 -4.38 14.86
N LEU A 152 2.38 -5.44 15.53
CA LEU A 152 1.32 -6.28 15.02
C LEU A 152 -0.01 -5.69 15.43
N SER A 153 -0.77 -5.15 14.48
CA SER A 153 -2.14 -4.71 14.72
C SER A 153 -3.03 -5.94 14.90
N VAL A 154 -3.58 -6.12 16.09
CA VAL A 154 -4.44 -7.26 16.45
C VAL A 154 -5.89 -6.82 16.59
N GLY A 155 -6.30 -5.76 15.86
CA GLY A 155 -7.66 -5.19 15.94
C GLY A 155 -8.77 -6.02 15.30
N SER A 156 -8.46 -7.13 14.62
CA SER A 156 -9.39 -7.95 13.86
C SER A 156 -8.97 -9.42 13.88
N PRO A 157 -9.91 -10.38 13.83
CA PRO A 157 -9.58 -11.80 13.66
C PRO A 157 -8.90 -12.09 12.31
N ARG A 158 -8.97 -11.17 11.36
CA ARG A 158 -8.27 -11.27 10.07
C ARG A 158 -6.80 -10.97 10.23
N ILE A 159 -5.95 -11.93 9.85
CA ILE A 159 -4.52 -11.69 9.90
C ILE A 159 -4.05 -10.82 8.73
N THR A 160 -3.20 -9.89 9.06
CA THR A 160 -2.58 -8.96 8.12
C THR A 160 -1.09 -9.24 7.93
N GLY A 161 -0.54 -10.12 8.75
CA GLY A 161 0.89 -10.31 8.85
C GLY A 161 1.59 -8.96 9.08
N MET A 162 2.71 -8.77 8.42
CA MET A 162 3.48 -7.51 8.47
C MET A 162 3.02 -6.48 7.44
N TYR A 163 2.04 -6.81 6.63
CA TYR A 163 1.58 -5.93 5.54
C TYR A 163 0.53 -4.91 5.99
N GLY A 164 -0.03 -5.06 7.20
CA GLY A 164 -1.06 -4.18 7.76
C GLY A 164 -2.42 -4.26 7.03
N GLN A 165 -2.49 -5.05 5.94
CA GLN A 165 -3.66 -5.20 5.09
C GLN A 165 -3.84 -6.67 4.67
N PRO A 166 -5.01 -7.29 4.96
CA PRO A 166 -5.24 -8.71 4.65
C PRO A 166 -5.10 -9.05 3.16
N ASN A 167 -5.55 -8.17 2.26
CA ASN A 167 -5.47 -8.42 0.81
C ASN A 167 -4.01 -8.43 0.31
N LEU A 168 -3.16 -7.52 0.80
CA LEU A 168 -1.75 -7.47 0.43
C LEU A 168 -1.00 -8.68 0.98
N PHE A 169 -1.33 -9.10 2.20
CA PHE A 169 -0.76 -10.31 2.79
C PHE A 169 -1.19 -11.57 2.02
N ALA A 170 -2.47 -11.66 1.60
CA ALA A 170 -2.95 -12.75 0.76
C ALA A 170 -2.21 -12.81 -0.59
N LEU A 171 -1.91 -11.66 -1.22
CA LEU A 171 -1.08 -11.61 -2.42
C LEU A 171 0.32 -12.19 -2.17
N PHE A 172 0.99 -11.75 -1.10
CA PHE A 172 2.31 -12.28 -0.75
C PHE A 172 2.27 -13.80 -0.53
N LEU A 173 1.30 -14.31 0.23
CA LEU A 173 1.14 -15.74 0.48
C LEU A 173 0.83 -16.53 -0.81
N SER A 174 0.15 -15.90 -1.79
CA SER A 174 -0.05 -16.48 -3.12
C SER A 174 1.27 -16.70 -3.87
N LEU A 175 2.21 -15.74 -3.77
CA LEU A 175 3.55 -15.90 -4.34
C LEU A 175 4.31 -17.03 -3.65
N VAL A 176 4.21 -17.10 -2.33
CA VAL A 176 4.85 -18.18 -1.53
C VAL A 176 4.29 -19.56 -1.92
N PHE A 177 2.98 -19.67 -2.11
CA PHE A 177 2.36 -20.89 -2.58
C PHE A 177 2.87 -21.31 -3.98
N LEU A 178 3.02 -20.35 -4.90
CA LEU A 178 3.63 -20.60 -6.21
C LEU A 178 5.09 -21.05 -6.09
N CYS A 179 5.84 -20.53 -5.12
CA CYS A 179 7.20 -21.01 -4.83
C CYS A 179 7.21 -22.47 -4.34
N TYR A 180 6.27 -22.87 -3.46
CA TYR A 180 6.12 -24.28 -3.07
C TYR A 180 5.72 -25.15 -4.27
N SER A 181 4.81 -24.67 -5.10
CA SER A 181 4.44 -25.36 -6.35
C SER A 181 5.65 -25.56 -7.27
N TYR A 182 6.44 -24.51 -7.49
CA TYR A 182 7.70 -24.58 -8.24
C TYR A 182 8.64 -25.63 -7.65
N ARG A 183 8.91 -25.55 -6.34
CA ARG A 183 9.85 -26.45 -5.65
C ARG A 183 9.43 -27.90 -5.77
N TYR A 184 8.18 -28.22 -5.45
CA TYR A 184 7.69 -29.60 -5.42
C TYR A 184 7.47 -30.20 -6.79
N LEU A 185 7.00 -29.42 -7.75
CA LEU A 185 6.73 -29.94 -9.08
C LEU A 185 7.98 -30.01 -9.98
N HIS A 186 9.03 -29.23 -9.71
CA HIS A 186 10.16 -29.10 -10.63
C HIS A 186 11.55 -29.42 -10.08
N CYS A 187 11.91 -28.98 -8.86
CA CYS A 187 13.29 -29.07 -8.39
C CYS A 187 13.72 -30.46 -7.89
N ASP A 188 12.79 -31.27 -7.42
CA ASP A 188 13.12 -32.62 -6.87
C ASP A 188 13.40 -33.69 -7.93
N LEU A 189 13.48 -33.31 -9.21
CA LEU A 189 13.74 -34.24 -10.33
C LEU A 189 15.19 -34.73 -10.39
N GLN A 190 16.14 -33.96 -9.85
CA GLN A 190 17.56 -34.30 -9.92
C GLN A 190 18.01 -35.23 -8.80
N SER A 191 17.28 -35.31 -7.70
CA SER A 191 17.66 -36.06 -6.51
C SER A 191 16.97 -37.44 -6.37
N GLY A 192 16.59 -38.08 -7.44
CA GLY A 192 16.28 -39.52 -7.62
C GLY A 192 15.58 -40.35 -6.54
N ARG A 193 15.44 -39.92 -5.31
CA ARG A 193 14.77 -40.63 -4.22
C ARG A 193 14.04 -39.66 -3.30
N LEU A 194 12.75 -39.48 -3.52
CA LEU A 194 11.85 -38.97 -2.48
C LEU A 194 11.80 -40.01 -1.35
N ASN A 195 12.54 -39.77 -0.27
CA ASN A 195 12.43 -40.59 0.94
C ASN A 195 11.00 -40.38 1.49
N ARG A 196 10.12 -41.39 1.36
CA ARG A 196 8.70 -41.34 1.74
C ARG A 196 8.46 -40.83 3.15
N GLY A 197 9.41 -41.02 4.07
CA GLY A 197 9.33 -40.50 5.44
C GLY A 197 9.33 -38.99 5.57
N HIS A 198 9.81 -38.25 4.58
CA HIS A 198 9.91 -36.78 4.62
C HIS A 198 8.75 -36.04 3.92
N VAL A 199 7.81 -36.75 3.31
CA VAL A 199 6.64 -36.15 2.66
C VAL A 199 5.81 -35.34 3.66
N TRP A 200 5.63 -35.85 4.87
CA TRP A 200 4.88 -35.19 5.94
C TRP A 200 5.53 -33.89 6.42
N LEU A 201 6.87 -33.85 6.50
CA LEU A 201 7.60 -32.64 6.85
C LEU A 201 7.41 -31.51 5.82
N ARG A 202 7.19 -31.87 4.55
CA ARG A 202 6.93 -30.91 3.46
C ARG A 202 5.51 -30.35 3.51
N LEU A 203 4.57 -31.09 4.08
CA LEU A 203 3.18 -30.68 4.21
C LEU A 203 3.01 -29.54 5.21
N ILE A 204 3.79 -29.55 6.33
CA ILE A 204 3.66 -28.59 7.43
C ILE A 204 3.78 -27.12 6.96
N PRO A 205 4.85 -26.68 6.26
CA PRO A 205 4.96 -25.29 5.85
C PRO A 205 3.89 -24.88 4.84
N VAL A 206 3.44 -25.78 3.98
CA VAL A 206 2.33 -25.50 3.06
C VAL A 206 1.02 -25.34 3.82
N ALA A 207 0.76 -26.19 4.83
CA ALA A 207 -0.42 -26.09 5.68
C ALA A 207 -0.43 -24.77 6.48
N LEU A 208 0.72 -24.36 6.99
CA LEU A 208 0.87 -23.09 7.69
C LEU A 208 0.57 -21.88 6.76
N VAL A 209 1.13 -21.87 5.56
CA VAL A 209 0.88 -20.82 4.56
C VAL A 209 -0.59 -20.81 4.12
N ALA A 210 -1.19 -21.99 3.92
CA ALA A 210 -2.60 -22.13 3.57
C ALA A 210 -3.52 -21.65 4.69
N PHE A 211 -3.25 -22.04 5.95
CA PHE A 211 -3.98 -21.53 7.10
C PHE A 211 -3.92 -20.00 7.16
N ALA A 212 -2.72 -19.43 7.11
CA ALA A 212 -2.53 -17.99 7.14
C ALA A 212 -3.28 -17.30 5.98
N PHE A 213 -3.26 -17.89 4.79
CA PHE A 213 -3.97 -17.38 3.61
C PHE A 213 -5.49 -17.35 3.83
N PHE A 214 -6.10 -18.44 4.28
CA PHE A 214 -7.53 -18.48 4.56
C PHE A 214 -7.93 -17.50 5.68
N GLN A 215 -7.10 -17.38 6.71
CA GLN A 215 -7.35 -16.48 7.83
C GLN A 215 -7.24 -14.98 7.46
N THR A 216 -6.63 -14.63 6.31
CA THR A 216 -6.74 -13.27 5.78
C THR A 216 -8.19 -12.88 5.43
N GLY A 217 -9.07 -13.85 5.14
CA GLY A 217 -10.43 -13.62 4.66
C GLY A 217 -10.49 -12.82 3.36
N SER A 218 -9.44 -12.87 2.54
CA SER A 218 -9.36 -12.10 1.28
C SER A 218 -10.05 -12.85 0.14
N ARG A 219 -11.27 -12.41 -0.23
CA ARG A 219 -12.01 -12.97 -1.38
C ARG A 219 -11.24 -12.81 -2.69
N ASN A 220 -10.62 -11.66 -2.88
CA ASN A 220 -9.83 -11.35 -4.07
C ASN A 220 -8.56 -12.21 -4.15
N GLY A 221 -7.93 -12.46 -2.99
CA GLY A 221 -6.81 -13.38 -2.87
C GLY A 221 -7.21 -14.81 -3.25
N LEU A 222 -8.37 -15.28 -2.81
CA LEU A 222 -8.90 -16.61 -3.17
C LEU A 222 -9.12 -16.75 -4.67
N LEU A 223 -9.76 -15.77 -5.30
CA LEU A 223 -9.99 -15.78 -6.75
C LEU A 223 -8.67 -15.75 -7.53
N ALA A 224 -7.72 -14.90 -7.11
CA ALA A 224 -6.40 -14.84 -7.72
C ALA A 224 -5.67 -16.19 -7.62
N MET A 225 -5.67 -16.79 -6.43
CA MET A 225 -5.04 -18.09 -6.18
C MET A 225 -5.71 -19.20 -6.98
N ALA A 226 -7.03 -19.25 -7.05
CA ALA A 226 -7.77 -20.24 -7.82
C ALA A 226 -7.41 -20.14 -9.32
N LEU A 227 -7.45 -18.92 -9.88
CA LEU A 227 -7.09 -18.68 -11.28
C LEU A 227 -5.67 -19.15 -11.60
N VAL A 228 -4.70 -18.73 -10.77
CA VAL A 228 -3.29 -19.08 -10.99
C VAL A 228 -3.05 -20.57 -10.77
N SER A 229 -3.72 -21.19 -9.79
CA SER A 229 -3.63 -22.65 -9.58
C SER A 229 -4.16 -23.44 -10.78
N LEU A 230 -5.26 -23.00 -11.39
CA LEU A 230 -5.78 -23.60 -12.63
C LEU A 230 -4.76 -23.49 -13.77
N LEU A 231 -4.11 -22.32 -13.91
CA LEU A 231 -3.06 -22.13 -14.90
C LEU A 231 -1.83 -23.02 -14.62
N VAL A 232 -1.42 -23.14 -13.36
CA VAL A 232 -0.34 -24.06 -12.94
C VAL A 232 -0.69 -25.49 -13.35
N VAL A 233 -1.89 -25.96 -13.00
CA VAL A 233 -2.35 -27.30 -13.38
C VAL A 233 -2.38 -27.47 -14.90
N TYR A 234 -2.95 -26.50 -15.61
CA TYR A 234 -3.05 -26.56 -17.07
C TYR A 234 -1.68 -26.61 -17.75
N PHE A 235 -0.77 -25.65 -17.44
CA PHE A 235 0.52 -25.54 -18.14
C PHE A 235 1.50 -26.65 -17.74
N ILE A 236 1.48 -27.06 -16.50
CA ILE A 236 2.46 -28.01 -15.96
C ILE A 236 1.98 -29.44 -16.08
N ALA A 237 0.74 -29.72 -15.71
CA ALA A 237 0.19 -31.06 -15.77
C ALA A 237 0.11 -31.57 -17.21
N LYS A 238 -0.40 -30.75 -18.13
CA LYS A 238 -0.59 -31.14 -19.52
C LYS A 238 0.71 -31.50 -20.25
N ARG A 239 1.83 -30.81 -19.95
CA ARG A 239 3.07 -31.01 -20.73
C ARG A 239 4.09 -31.95 -20.12
N ARG A 240 4.17 -32.02 -18.79
CA ARG A 240 5.24 -32.76 -18.12
C ARG A 240 4.83 -34.10 -17.52
N TYR A 241 3.59 -34.25 -17.11
CA TYR A 241 3.15 -35.35 -16.28
C TYR A 241 2.07 -36.24 -16.92
N LEU A 242 1.54 -35.91 -18.10
CA LEU A 242 0.59 -36.76 -18.80
C LEU A 242 1.13 -38.16 -19.01
N ASN A 243 2.44 -38.31 -19.21
CA ASN A 243 3.11 -39.61 -19.44
C ASN A 243 3.65 -40.23 -18.13
N LYS A 244 3.51 -39.57 -16.95
CA LYS A 244 4.01 -40.05 -15.64
C LYS A 244 3.03 -39.70 -14.53
N PRO A 245 1.80 -40.21 -14.52
CA PRO A 245 0.75 -39.80 -13.59
C PRO A 245 1.08 -40.10 -12.12
N GLU A 246 1.83 -41.17 -11.85
CA GLU A 246 2.22 -41.51 -10.47
C GLU A 246 3.16 -40.47 -9.87
N GLN A 247 4.18 -40.04 -10.64
CA GLN A 247 5.11 -39.02 -10.16
C GLN A 247 4.40 -37.66 -9.95
N PHE A 248 3.43 -37.32 -10.78
CA PHE A 248 2.61 -36.12 -10.60
C PHE A 248 1.80 -36.20 -9.33
N ARG A 249 1.14 -37.32 -9.06
CA ARG A 249 0.35 -37.55 -7.86
C ARG A 249 1.21 -37.42 -6.60
N GLU A 250 2.38 -38.07 -6.54
CA GLU A 250 3.28 -38.02 -5.38
C GLU A 250 3.79 -36.59 -5.06
N ARG A 251 3.91 -35.73 -6.05
CA ARG A 251 4.38 -34.36 -5.92
C ARG A 251 3.27 -33.37 -5.63
N LEU A 252 2.09 -33.60 -6.20
CA LEU A 252 0.92 -32.76 -5.97
C LEU A 252 0.31 -33.04 -4.58
N LEU A 253 0.45 -34.25 -4.06
CA LEU A 253 -0.12 -34.65 -2.78
C LEU A 253 0.33 -33.77 -1.58
N PRO A 254 1.62 -33.41 -1.40
CA PRO A 254 2.03 -32.49 -0.34
C PRO A 254 1.42 -31.09 -0.48
N LEU A 255 1.24 -30.61 -1.71
CA LEU A 255 0.62 -29.30 -1.95
C LEU A 255 -0.87 -29.32 -1.62
N LEU A 256 -1.62 -30.27 -2.20
CA LEU A 256 -3.06 -30.39 -1.96
C LEU A 256 -3.36 -30.79 -0.51
N GLY A 257 -2.58 -31.72 0.04
CA GLY A 257 -2.70 -32.15 1.43
C GLY A 257 -2.41 -31.00 2.40
N GLY A 258 -1.37 -30.20 2.13
CA GLY A 258 -1.06 -29.00 2.92
C GLY A 258 -2.16 -27.98 2.87
N VAL A 259 -2.69 -27.67 1.67
CA VAL A 259 -3.83 -26.74 1.52
C VAL A 259 -5.06 -27.27 2.25
N PHE A 260 -5.35 -28.57 2.12
CA PHE A 260 -6.50 -29.19 2.81
C PHE A 260 -6.35 -29.13 4.33
N VAL A 261 -5.20 -29.50 4.87
CA VAL A 261 -4.93 -29.43 6.31
C VAL A 261 -5.00 -27.98 6.81
N GLY A 262 -4.40 -27.03 6.11
CA GLY A 262 -4.48 -25.61 6.47
C GLY A 262 -5.91 -25.08 6.46
N TYR A 263 -6.71 -25.46 5.46
CA TYR A 263 -8.15 -25.15 5.41
C TYR A 263 -8.93 -25.81 6.54
N LEU A 264 -8.65 -27.08 6.83
CA LEU A 264 -9.32 -27.81 7.91
C LEU A 264 -9.04 -27.15 9.28
N VAL A 265 -7.78 -26.80 9.56
CA VAL A 265 -7.41 -26.07 10.78
C VAL A 265 -8.14 -24.73 10.85
N TYR A 266 -8.17 -23.97 9.75
CA TYR A 266 -8.93 -22.73 9.65
C TYR A 266 -10.41 -22.95 10.01
N ARG A 267 -11.06 -23.98 9.46
CA ARG A 267 -12.48 -24.29 9.70
C ARG A 267 -12.72 -24.74 11.14
N LEU A 268 -11.87 -25.57 11.71
CA LEU A 268 -12.01 -26.06 13.10
C LEU A 268 -11.89 -24.90 14.10
N LEU A 269 -10.97 -23.97 13.89
CA LEU A 269 -10.85 -22.79 14.73
C LEU A 269 -12.01 -21.82 14.54
N ALA A 270 -12.60 -21.76 13.35
CA ALA A 270 -13.79 -20.96 13.07
C ALA A 270 -15.06 -21.48 13.80
N LEU A 271 -15.16 -22.79 14.06
CA LEU A 271 -16.27 -23.39 14.82
C LEU A 271 -16.28 -22.96 16.30
N GLY A 272 -15.16 -22.47 16.82
CA GLY A 272 -15.02 -21.97 18.20
C GLY A 272 -15.55 -20.56 18.45
N ASN A 273 -16.51 -20.05 17.67
CA ASN A 273 -17.11 -18.70 17.79
C ASN A 273 -16.16 -17.50 17.60
N VAL A 274 -14.99 -17.71 17.01
CA VAL A 274 -14.18 -16.60 16.55
C VAL A 274 -14.76 -16.13 15.22
N THR A 275 -15.32 -14.93 15.20
CA THR A 275 -15.97 -14.33 14.03
C THR A 275 -15.07 -14.37 12.81
N THR A 276 -15.34 -15.32 11.91
CA THR A 276 -14.71 -15.36 10.60
C THR A 276 -15.62 -14.63 9.62
N ARG A 277 -15.06 -13.71 8.85
CA ARG A 277 -15.84 -13.04 7.80
C ARG A 277 -16.41 -14.09 6.85
N SER A 278 -17.72 -14.03 6.61
CA SER A 278 -18.33 -14.86 5.58
C SER A 278 -17.65 -14.64 4.23
N LEU A 279 -17.17 -15.72 3.61
CA LEU A 279 -16.61 -15.67 2.25
C LEU A 279 -17.71 -15.45 1.19
N VAL A 280 -18.97 -15.60 1.57
CA VAL A 280 -20.15 -15.61 0.69
C VAL A 280 -21.23 -14.66 1.21
N GLY A 281 -20.95 -13.39 1.37
CA GLY A 281 -21.95 -12.38 1.70
C GLY A 281 -22.00 -11.28 0.63
N VAL A 282 -23.19 -10.93 0.14
CA VAL A 282 -23.36 -9.97 -0.97
C VAL A 282 -23.61 -8.54 -0.46
N SER A 283 -24.12 -8.36 0.75
CA SER A 283 -24.37 -7.04 1.35
C SER A 283 -23.13 -6.57 2.10
N ASP A 284 -22.23 -5.87 1.42
CA ASP A 284 -21.03 -5.33 2.03
C ASP A 284 -20.92 -3.84 1.66
N MET A 285 -21.05 -2.95 2.63
CA MET A 285 -20.77 -1.51 2.48
C MET A 285 -19.47 -1.25 1.72
N SER A 286 -18.52 -2.20 1.77
CA SER A 286 -17.26 -2.12 1.06
C SER A 286 -17.40 -2.26 -0.47
N ILE A 287 -18.51 -2.80 -0.98
CA ILE A 287 -18.78 -2.90 -2.42
C ILE A 287 -19.31 -1.57 -2.93
N ASP A 288 -20.29 -1.00 -2.24
CA ASP A 288 -20.91 0.28 -2.62
C ASP A 288 -19.88 1.41 -2.60
N THR A 289 -19.05 1.46 -1.55
CA THR A 289 -17.93 2.38 -1.46
C THR A 289 -16.98 2.26 -2.67
N ARG A 290 -16.68 1.04 -3.14
CA ARG A 290 -15.83 0.85 -4.32
C ARG A 290 -16.47 1.38 -5.60
N PHE A 291 -17.77 1.21 -5.80
CA PHE A 291 -18.44 1.77 -6.97
C PHE A 291 -18.35 3.30 -7.01
N VAL A 292 -18.51 3.96 -5.85
CA VAL A 292 -18.32 5.41 -5.76
C VAL A 292 -16.88 5.80 -6.08
N LEU A 293 -15.89 5.11 -5.49
CA LEU A 293 -14.47 5.35 -5.76
C LEU A 293 -14.09 5.10 -7.23
N TRP A 294 -14.66 4.06 -7.86
CA TRP A 294 -14.45 3.77 -9.28
C TRP A 294 -15.10 4.81 -10.18
N GLY A 295 -16.32 5.26 -9.85
CA GLY A 295 -16.99 6.36 -10.53
C GLY A 295 -16.20 7.66 -10.45
N SER A 296 -15.69 8.00 -9.25
CA SER A 296 -14.80 9.14 -9.03
C SER A 296 -13.51 9.04 -9.87
N SER A 297 -12.90 7.86 -9.90
CA SER A 297 -11.70 7.62 -10.72
C SER A 297 -11.94 7.83 -12.20
N LEU A 298 -13.10 7.36 -12.71
CA LEU A 298 -13.50 7.56 -14.11
C LEU A 298 -13.72 9.05 -14.41
N LEU A 299 -14.40 9.77 -13.53
CA LEU A 299 -14.63 11.21 -13.70
C LEU A 299 -13.31 11.97 -13.78
N MET A 300 -12.40 11.76 -12.82
CA MET A 300 -11.06 12.37 -12.83
C MET A 300 -10.29 12.10 -14.13
N GLY A 301 -10.34 10.84 -14.61
CA GLY A 301 -9.65 10.45 -15.84
C GLY A 301 -10.29 11.05 -17.10
N PHE A 302 -11.62 11.17 -17.16
CA PHE A 302 -12.31 11.81 -18.29
C PHE A 302 -12.16 13.34 -18.30
N GLU A 303 -12.10 13.99 -17.15
CA GLU A 303 -11.85 15.43 -17.06
C GLU A 303 -10.41 15.79 -17.48
N ARG A 304 -9.45 14.89 -17.24
CA ARG A 304 -8.02 15.10 -17.56
C ARG A 304 -7.41 13.93 -18.31
N PRO A 305 -7.85 13.63 -19.54
CA PRO A 305 -7.56 12.36 -20.21
C PRO A 305 -6.09 12.13 -20.59
N LEU A 306 -5.28 13.19 -20.75
CA LEU A 306 -3.89 13.06 -21.17
C LEU A 306 -2.90 12.85 -20.02
N LEU A 307 -3.06 13.58 -18.93
CA LEU A 307 -2.09 13.59 -17.82
C LEU A 307 -2.71 13.20 -16.46
N GLY A 308 -4.03 13.03 -16.42
CA GLY A 308 -4.76 12.79 -15.17
C GLY A 308 -4.68 13.96 -14.19
N VAL A 309 -5.00 13.68 -12.92
CA VAL A 309 -4.90 14.66 -11.84
C VAL A 309 -3.48 14.75 -11.24
N GLY A 310 -2.55 13.95 -11.72
CA GLY A 310 -1.20 13.79 -11.19
C GLY A 310 -1.07 12.55 -10.29
N PHE A 311 0.08 11.89 -10.36
CA PHE A 311 0.34 10.69 -9.56
C PHE A 311 0.34 11.01 -8.06
N SER A 312 -0.24 10.11 -7.26
CA SER A 312 -0.45 10.26 -5.81
C SER A 312 -1.33 11.44 -5.40
N ASN A 313 -2.11 12.02 -6.33
CA ASN A 313 -3.02 13.14 -6.05
C ASN A 313 -4.50 12.73 -6.02
N PHE A 314 -4.81 11.46 -6.11
CA PHE A 314 -6.18 10.94 -6.13
C PHE A 314 -7.03 11.46 -4.95
N ASN A 315 -6.49 11.42 -3.73
CA ASN A 315 -7.19 11.84 -2.51
C ASN A 315 -7.59 13.33 -2.52
N TYR A 316 -6.78 14.19 -3.13
CA TYR A 316 -7.04 15.65 -3.18
C TYR A 316 -8.24 16.02 -4.08
N PHE A 317 -8.56 15.16 -5.04
CA PHE A 317 -9.70 15.34 -5.94
C PHE A 317 -10.89 14.47 -5.55
N LEU A 318 -10.72 13.54 -4.59
CA LEU A 318 -11.76 12.57 -4.24
C LEU A 318 -12.98 13.24 -3.61
N ALA A 319 -12.78 14.22 -2.72
CA ALA A 319 -13.88 14.88 -2.00
C ALA A 319 -14.96 15.39 -2.95
N ASP A 320 -14.59 16.18 -3.95
CA ASP A 320 -15.52 16.77 -4.90
C ASP A 320 -16.04 15.75 -5.93
N THR A 321 -15.16 14.88 -6.44
CA THR A 321 -15.54 13.94 -7.50
C THR A 321 -16.46 12.83 -6.99
N GLN A 322 -16.40 12.45 -5.72
CA GLN A 322 -17.34 11.44 -5.18
C GLN A 322 -18.75 12.00 -5.04
N ILE A 323 -18.94 13.30 -4.77
CA ILE A 323 -20.24 13.95 -4.77
C ILE A 323 -20.87 13.81 -6.16
N ILE A 324 -20.14 14.26 -7.19
CA ILE A 324 -20.58 14.17 -8.59
C ILE A 324 -20.82 12.72 -9.01
N ALA A 325 -19.98 11.78 -8.57
CA ALA A 325 -20.15 10.37 -8.88
C ALA A 325 -21.41 9.79 -8.24
N GLN A 326 -21.70 10.13 -6.99
CA GLN A 326 -22.93 9.70 -6.31
C GLN A 326 -24.18 10.23 -7.00
N GLU A 327 -24.21 11.50 -7.36
CA GLU A 327 -25.32 12.13 -8.08
C GLU A 327 -25.54 11.49 -9.46
N LYS A 328 -24.49 11.37 -10.27
CA LYS A 328 -24.58 10.80 -11.63
C LYS A 328 -24.91 9.33 -11.66
N LEU A 329 -24.39 8.56 -10.73
CA LEU A 329 -24.62 7.11 -10.64
C LEU A 329 -25.86 6.77 -9.81
N ARG A 330 -26.57 7.77 -9.26
CA ARG A 330 -27.77 7.63 -8.43
C ARG A 330 -27.60 6.63 -7.28
N PHE A 331 -26.41 6.60 -6.68
CA PHE A 331 -26.19 5.80 -5.50
C PHE A 331 -26.94 6.40 -4.30
N LEU A 332 -27.80 5.59 -3.68
CA LEU A 332 -28.53 5.96 -2.46
C LEU A 332 -27.63 6.03 -1.22
N TYR A 333 -26.31 5.82 -1.37
CA TYR A 333 -25.37 5.76 -0.28
C TYR A 333 -24.90 7.16 0.12
N GLU A 334 -25.36 7.64 1.26
CA GLU A 334 -25.08 9.00 1.75
C GLU A 334 -23.70 9.16 2.37
N SER A 335 -23.09 8.06 2.87
CA SER A 335 -21.76 8.10 3.47
C SER A 335 -20.67 8.16 2.39
N ARG A 336 -19.67 9.02 2.59
CA ARG A 336 -18.54 9.22 1.69
C ARG A 336 -17.28 8.61 2.27
N SER A 337 -16.48 8.01 1.42
CA SER A 337 -15.23 7.39 1.81
C SER A 337 -14.06 8.30 1.45
N TYR A 338 -13.18 8.53 2.39
CA TYR A 338 -11.95 9.29 2.18
C TYR A 338 -10.77 8.34 2.28
N THR A 339 -10.17 8.09 1.14
CA THR A 339 -9.06 7.15 0.99
C THR A 339 -8.09 7.65 -0.07
N ASN A 340 -6.84 7.29 0.07
CA ASN A 340 -5.80 7.62 -0.92
C ASN A 340 -5.88 6.73 -2.17
N TRP A 341 -6.77 5.73 -2.20
CA TRP A 341 -6.75 4.68 -3.21
C TRP A 341 -8.15 4.37 -3.74
N SER A 342 -8.27 4.24 -5.05
CA SER A 342 -9.53 3.81 -5.69
C SER A 342 -9.88 2.33 -5.45
N HIS A 343 -8.99 1.55 -4.83
CA HIS A 343 -9.08 0.09 -4.73
C HIS A 343 -9.21 -0.63 -6.09
N ASN A 344 -8.77 0.03 -7.17
CA ASN A 344 -8.62 -0.50 -8.52
C ASN A 344 -7.47 0.25 -9.20
N GLU A 345 -6.31 -0.39 -9.33
CA GLU A 345 -5.12 0.25 -9.89
C GLU A 345 -5.28 0.67 -11.35
N TYR A 346 -6.09 -0.05 -12.13
CA TYR A 346 -6.35 0.33 -13.53
C TYR A 346 -7.07 1.67 -13.61
N LEU A 347 -8.13 1.82 -12.82
CA LEU A 347 -8.88 3.08 -12.75
C LEU A 347 -8.07 4.18 -12.07
N GLN A 348 -7.24 3.84 -11.09
CA GLN A 348 -6.36 4.81 -10.45
C GLN A 348 -5.27 5.30 -11.41
N MET A 349 -4.67 4.43 -12.22
CA MET A 349 -3.76 4.85 -13.30
C MET A 349 -4.45 5.75 -14.31
N PHE A 350 -5.72 5.49 -14.63
CA PHE A 350 -6.52 6.36 -15.48
C PHE A 350 -6.78 7.72 -14.83
N ALA A 351 -7.17 7.75 -13.55
CA ALA A 351 -7.43 8.99 -12.83
C ALA A 351 -6.17 9.86 -12.69
N GLU A 352 -5.05 9.24 -12.25
CA GLU A 352 -3.83 9.97 -11.91
C GLU A 352 -2.93 10.30 -13.11
N GLY A 353 -2.90 9.44 -14.13
CA GLY A 353 -2.02 9.58 -15.29
C GLY A 353 -2.72 9.56 -16.65
N GLY A 354 -4.06 9.58 -16.66
CA GLY A 354 -4.86 9.60 -17.89
C GLY A 354 -4.75 8.31 -18.71
N VAL A 355 -5.23 8.40 -19.96
CA VAL A 355 -5.19 7.30 -20.94
C VAL A 355 -3.79 6.70 -21.13
N PRO A 356 -2.71 7.50 -21.24
CA PRO A 356 -1.37 6.92 -21.43
C PRO A 356 -0.93 6.00 -20.29
N ALA A 357 -1.13 6.39 -19.03
CA ALA A 357 -0.77 5.56 -17.89
C ALA A 357 -1.64 4.28 -17.81
N PHE A 358 -2.94 4.41 -18.06
CA PHE A 358 -3.85 3.27 -18.16
C PHE A 358 -3.41 2.26 -19.22
N LEU A 359 -3.08 2.75 -20.43
CA LEU A 359 -2.63 1.89 -21.54
C LEU A 359 -1.28 1.24 -21.27
N LEU A 360 -0.32 1.96 -20.65
CA LEU A 360 0.97 1.40 -20.28
C LEU A 360 0.83 0.30 -19.22
N PHE A 361 0.02 0.53 -18.18
CA PHE A 361 -0.20 -0.43 -17.11
C PHE A 361 -0.94 -1.67 -17.61
N THR A 362 -2.05 -1.48 -18.32
CA THR A 362 -2.83 -2.56 -18.92
C THR A 362 -2.02 -3.30 -19.98
N GLY A 363 -1.26 -2.58 -20.80
CA GLY A 363 -0.38 -3.13 -21.82
C GLY A 363 0.72 -4.04 -21.23
N LEU A 364 1.27 -3.68 -20.06
CA LEU A 364 2.23 -4.51 -19.35
C LEU A 364 1.58 -5.82 -18.87
N ALA A 365 0.38 -5.76 -18.28
CA ALA A 365 -0.36 -6.94 -17.85
C ALA A 365 -0.63 -7.90 -19.04
N LEU A 366 -1.15 -7.34 -20.13
CA LEU A 366 -1.43 -8.11 -21.36
C LEU A 366 -0.15 -8.65 -22.01
N TYR A 367 0.95 -7.90 -21.97
CA TYR A 367 2.24 -8.36 -22.47
C TYR A 367 2.75 -9.58 -21.70
N ILE A 368 2.69 -9.56 -20.36
CA ILE A 368 3.12 -10.68 -19.52
C ILE A 368 2.26 -11.93 -19.81
N LEU A 369 0.94 -11.76 -19.86
CA LEU A 369 0.02 -12.86 -20.20
C LEU A 369 0.29 -13.41 -21.61
N LYS A 370 0.43 -12.54 -22.61
CA LYS A 370 0.79 -12.93 -23.99
C LYS A 370 2.11 -13.69 -24.02
N ARG A 371 3.14 -13.20 -23.32
CA ARG A 371 4.46 -13.86 -23.29
C ARG A 371 4.39 -15.25 -22.68
N LEU A 372 3.63 -15.42 -21.60
CA LEU A 372 3.40 -16.73 -21.00
C LEU A 372 2.73 -17.69 -22.01
N ILE A 373 1.61 -17.26 -22.62
CA ILE A 373 0.86 -18.09 -23.56
C ILE A 373 1.71 -18.44 -24.80
N VAL A 374 2.32 -17.45 -25.44
CA VAL A 374 3.14 -17.67 -26.65
C VAL A 374 4.36 -18.52 -26.31
N GLY A 375 5.05 -18.24 -25.23
CA GLY A 375 6.22 -19.00 -24.80
C GLY A 375 5.89 -20.48 -24.55
N VAL A 376 4.77 -20.75 -23.87
CA VAL A 376 4.36 -22.13 -23.57
C VAL A 376 3.78 -22.84 -24.79
N VAL A 377 2.92 -22.17 -25.58
CA VAL A 377 2.16 -22.83 -26.66
C VAL A 377 2.96 -22.92 -27.97
N ARG A 378 3.64 -21.85 -28.35
CA ARG A 378 4.34 -21.73 -29.63
C ARG A 378 5.84 -21.99 -29.55
N GLU A 379 6.51 -21.45 -28.51
CA GLU A 379 7.98 -21.54 -28.37
C GLU A 379 8.44 -22.80 -27.62
N GLY A 380 7.51 -23.63 -27.14
CA GLY A 380 7.84 -24.89 -26.45
C GLY A 380 8.44 -24.71 -25.04
N ARG A 381 8.45 -23.50 -24.50
CA ARG A 381 9.06 -23.17 -23.17
C ARG A 381 8.27 -23.66 -21.96
N GLY A 382 7.23 -24.44 -22.17
CA GLY A 382 6.51 -25.08 -21.05
C GLY A 382 7.38 -26.04 -20.23
N ASN A 383 8.53 -26.46 -20.75
CA ASN A 383 9.51 -27.29 -20.05
C ASN A 383 10.59 -26.46 -19.31
N ASP A 384 10.55 -25.13 -19.42
CA ASP A 384 11.40 -24.21 -18.68
C ASP A 384 10.62 -23.68 -17.45
N PRO A 385 10.86 -24.24 -16.24
CA PRO A 385 10.10 -23.86 -15.05
C PRO A 385 10.33 -22.41 -14.64
N ALA A 386 11.55 -21.90 -14.77
CA ALA A 386 11.88 -20.52 -14.43
C ALA A 386 11.11 -19.54 -15.30
N PHE A 387 11.01 -19.82 -16.63
CA PHE A 387 10.18 -19.06 -17.54
C PHE A 387 8.70 -19.05 -17.12
N VAL A 388 8.13 -20.25 -16.90
CA VAL A 388 6.69 -20.39 -16.59
C VAL A 388 6.36 -19.70 -15.27
N TYR A 389 7.11 -19.97 -14.19
CA TYR A 389 6.78 -19.46 -12.87
C TYR A 389 7.10 -17.99 -12.69
N SER A 390 8.15 -17.46 -13.32
CA SER A 390 8.41 -16.02 -13.27
C SER A 390 7.27 -15.20 -13.89
N HIS A 391 6.61 -15.72 -14.94
CA HIS A 391 5.42 -15.08 -15.51
C HIS A 391 4.15 -15.36 -14.69
N LEU A 392 3.94 -16.58 -14.19
CA LEU A 392 2.78 -16.92 -13.36
C LEU A 392 2.73 -16.11 -12.07
N MET A 393 3.87 -15.85 -11.43
CA MET A 393 3.96 -15.06 -10.20
C MET A 393 3.57 -13.58 -10.39
N LEU A 394 3.60 -13.06 -11.62
CA LEU A 394 3.17 -11.68 -11.91
C LEU A 394 1.64 -11.57 -12.03
N LEU A 395 0.94 -12.65 -12.40
CA LEU A 395 -0.50 -12.62 -12.64
C LEU A 395 -1.34 -12.27 -11.40
N PRO A 396 -1.04 -12.78 -10.17
CA PRO A 396 -1.75 -12.37 -8.98
C PRO A 396 -1.70 -10.86 -8.71
N PHE A 397 -0.59 -10.18 -9.01
CA PHE A 397 -0.48 -8.74 -8.88
C PHE A 397 -1.49 -8.02 -9.77
N PHE A 398 -1.53 -8.36 -11.04
CA PHE A 398 -2.44 -7.74 -12.01
C PHE A 398 -3.90 -8.10 -11.75
N PHE A 399 -4.19 -9.33 -11.33
CA PHE A 399 -5.55 -9.74 -10.98
C PHE A 399 -6.03 -8.99 -9.73
N MET A 400 -5.22 -8.93 -8.67
CA MET A 400 -5.60 -8.24 -7.44
C MET A 400 -5.65 -6.72 -7.61
N ALA A 401 -4.97 -6.17 -8.61
CA ALA A 401 -5.04 -4.76 -8.97
C ALA A 401 -6.45 -4.29 -9.36
N PHE A 402 -7.35 -5.19 -9.78
CA PHE A 402 -8.77 -4.84 -10.01
C PHE A 402 -9.55 -4.54 -8.73
N PHE A 403 -9.09 -5.01 -7.57
CA PHE A 403 -9.86 -4.97 -6.33
C PHE A 403 -9.07 -4.45 -5.13
N SER A 404 -7.81 -4.06 -5.34
CA SER A 404 -6.88 -3.63 -4.30
C SER A 404 -5.83 -2.70 -4.90
N TRP A 405 -4.80 -2.34 -4.11
CA TRP A 405 -3.74 -1.41 -4.47
C TRP A 405 -2.32 -1.99 -4.24
N PRO A 406 -1.98 -3.16 -4.84
CA PRO A 406 -0.70 -3.84 -4.61
C PRO A 406 0.51 -3.04 -5.12
N PHE A 407 0.30 -2.16 -6.10
CA PHE A 407 1.35 -1.33 -6.70
C PHE A 407 1.63 -0.02 -5.93
N ARG A 408 0.94 0.20 -4.80
CA ARG A 408 1.18 1.31 -3.87
C ARG A 408 1.92 0.87 -2.60
N PHE A 409 2.29 -0.40 -2.53
CA PHE A 409 2.95 -0.98 -1.38
C PHE A 409 4.38 -1.37 -1.70
N ALA A 410 5.35 -0.57 -1.24
CA ALA A 410 6.76 -0.69 -1.61
C ALA A 410 7.37 -2.11 -1.44
N PRO A 411 7.08 -2.88 -0.38
CA PRO A 411 7.57 -4.26 -0.27
C PRO A 411 7.12 -5.17 -1.41
N LEU A 412 5.84 -5.08 -1.80
CA LEU A 412 5.32 -5.87 -2.92
C LEU A 412 5.84 -5.37 -4.26
N LEU A 413 6.04 -4.05 -4.41
CA LEU A 413 6.68 -3.47 -5.59
C LEU A 413 8.11 -3.97 -5.79
N ALA A 414 8.89 -4.10 -4.71
CA ALA A 414 10.24 -4.65 -4.79
C ALA A 414 10.22 -6.10 -5.29
N LEU A 415 9.31 -6.93 -4.76
CA LEU A 415 9.12 -8.30 -5.23
C LEU A 415 8.65 -8.36 -6.68
N PHE A 416 7.66 -7.54 -7.03
CA PHE A 416 7.17 -7.43 -8.40
C PHE A 416 8.30 -7.09 -9.38
N ALA A 417 9.15 -6.10 -9.04
CA ALA A 417 10.28 -5.69 -9.88
C ALA A 417 11.30 -6.82 -10.09
N VAL A 418 11.64 -7.53 -9.02
CA VAL A 418 12.58 -8.66 -9.08
C VAL A 418 12.03 -9.78 -9.96
N ILE A 419 10.77 -10.17 -9.74
CA ILE A 419 10.10 -11.23 -10.52
C ILE A 419 9.94 -10.80 -11.98
N LEU A 420 9.55 -9.54 -12.23
CA LEU A 420 9.45 -8.99 -13.58
C LEU A 420 10.80 -9.01 -14.30
N GLY A 421 11.89 -8.65 -13.60
CA GLY A 421 13.24 -8.75 -14.15
C GLY A 421 13.62 -10.18 -14.56
N CYS A 422 13.30 -11.17 -13.72
CA CYS A 422 13.47 -12.58 -14.05
C CYS A 422 12.63 -12.99 -15.26
N ALA A 423 11.35 -12.59 -15.34
CA ALA A 423 10.50 -12.89 -16.48
C ALA A 423 11.01 -12.26 -17.79
N LEU A 424 11.43 -10.99 -17.74
CA LEU A 424 11.98 -10.28 -18.91
C LEU A 424 13.35 -10.82 -19.34
N SER A 425 14.09 -11.50 -18.48
CA SER A 425 15.38 -12.11 -18.83
C SER A 425 15.25 -13.16 -19.96
N HIS A 426 14.10 -13.80 -20.08
CA HIS A 426 13.82 -14.76 -21.14
C HIS A 426 13.53 -14.14 -22.52
N GLY A 427 13.48 -12.82 -22.61
CA GLY A 427 13.27 -12.09 -23.86
C GLY A 427 14.56 -11.74 -24.60
N PRO A 428 14.44 -11.03 -25.75
CA PRO A 428 15.58 -10.57 -26.52
C PRO A 428 16.44 -9.60 -25.69
N THR A 429 17.76 -9.79 -25.74
CA THR A 429 18.74 -9.01 -24.99
C THR A 429 19.53 -8.07 -25.85
N ILE A 430 19.92 -6.98 -25.23
CA ILE A 430 20.96 -6.06 -25.69
C ILE A 430 22.12 -6.16 -24.71
N THR A 431 23.33 -6.26 -25.23
CA THR A 431 24.54 -6.10 -24.43
C THR A 431 24.95 -4.65 -24.44
N TRP A 432 25.11 -4.08 -23.25
CA TRP A 432 25.53 -2.69 -23.09
C TRP A 432 26.82 -2.62 -22.27
N ARG A 433 27.80 -1.87 -22.78
CA ARG A 433 29.06 -1.59 -22.08
C ARG A 433 29.09 -0.12 -21.70
N PRO A 434 28.73 0.26 -20.47
CA PRO A 434 28.79 1.64 -20.04
C PRO A 434 30.24 2.13 -20.00
N SER A 435 30.45 3.37 -20.44
CA SER A 435 31.74 4.04 -20.32
C SER A 435 32.11 4.25 -18.83
N ARG A 436 33.36 4.53 -18.54
CA ARG A 436 33.79 4.87 -17.17
C ARG A 436 33.01 6.10 -16.66
N VAL A 437 32.83 7.11 -17.48
CA VAL A 437 32.07 8.32 -17.15
C VAL A 437 30.63 7.93 -16.77
N THR A 438 29.96 7.16 -17.61
CA THR A 438 28.58 6.70 -17.32
C THR A 438 28.48 5.98 -15.97
N ARG A 439 29.45 5.13 -15.64
CA ARG A 439 29.48 4.41 -14.36
C ARG A 439 29.60 5.36 -13.18
N PHE A 440 30.59 6.26 -13.21
CA PHE A 440 30.77 7.24 -12.13
C PHE A 440 29.57 8.17 -11.97
N THR A 441 28.94 8.57 -13.09
CA THR A 441 27.72 9.38 -13.05
C THR A 441 26.60 8.65 -12.32
N PHE A 442 26.31 7.40 -12.67
CA PHE A 442 25.23 6.64 -12.00
C PHE A 442 25.55 6.28 -10.56
N GLN A 443 26.82 6.00 -10.23
CA GLN A 443 27.22 5.80 -8.84
C GLN A 443 27.09 7.08 -8.02
N GLY A 444 27.48 8.23 -8.57
CA GLY A 444 27.29 9.54 -7.96
C GLY A 444 25.81 9.85 -7.74
N LEU A 445 24.96 9.61 -8.75
CA LEU A 445 23.50 9.77 -8.61
C LEU A 445 22.92 8.86 -7.51
N ALA A 446 23.39 7.62 -7.39
CA ALA A 446 22.95 6.72 -6.33
C ALA A 446 23.35 7.25 -4.93
N VAL A 447 24.57 7.78 -4.78
CA VAL A 447 25.03 8.39 -3.53
C VAL A 447 24.19 9.63 -3.20
N CYS A 448 23.96 10.51 -4.19
CA CYS A 448 23.12 11.69 -4.01
C CYS A 448 21.67 11.31 -3.62
N ALA A 449 21.09 10.28 -4.25
CA ALA A 449 19.75 9.80 -3.91
C ALA A 449 19.70 9.21 -2.49
N CYS A 450 20.74 8.48 -2.06
CA CYS A 450 20.84 8.00 -0.68
C CYS A 450 20.94 9.18 0.30
N ALA A 451 21.78 10.17 0.03
CA ALA A 451 21.94 11.34 0.88
C ALA A 451 20.63 12.15 0.99
N LEU A 452 19.94 12.36 -0.15
CA LEU A 452 18.62 13.00 -0.17
C LEU A 452 17.60 12.19 0.65
N THR A 453 17.63 10.88 0.52
CA THR A 453 16.72 9.98 1.25
C THR A 453 16.95 10.10 2.76
N VAL A 454 18.21 10.09 3.22
CA VAL A 454 18.55 10.29 4.65
C VAL A 454 18.06 11.66 5.12
N PHE A 455 18.26 12.71 4.32
CA PHE A 455 17.78 14.06 4.64
C PHE A 455 16.25 14.09 4.81
N LEU A 456 15.49 13.49 3.87
CA LEU A 456 14.03 13.40 3.96
C LEU A 456 13.57 12.60 5.19
N MET A 457 14.28 11.51 5.53
CA MET A 457 14.00 10.75 6.76
C MET A 457 14.21 11.61 8.01
N THR A 458 15.26 12.42 8.07
CA THR A 458 15.49 13.29 9.24
C THR A 458 14.38 14.32 9.41
N LEU A 459 13.83 14.86 8.32
CA LEU A 459 12.68 15.76 8.36
C LEU A 459 11.40 15.05 8.85
N ASP A 460 11.14 13.84 8.38
CA ASP A 460 9.96 13.06 8.83
C ASP A 460 10.07 12.67 10.30
N VAL A 461 11.26 12.29 10.77
CA VAL A 461 11.53 12.02 12.19
C VAL A 461 11.33 13.28 13.03
N LYS A 462 11.80 14.45 12.56
CA LYS A 462 11.58 15.73 13.25
C LYS A 462 10.08 16.05 13.37
N ALA A 463 9.32 15.85 12.30
CA ALA A 463 7.88 16.05 12.31
C ALA A 463 7.16 15.10 13.28
N ALA A 464 7.56 13.82 13.30
CA ALA A 464 7.00 12.83 14.23
C ALA A 464 7.35 13.17 15.70
N SER A 465 8.59 13.57 15.97
CA SER A 465 9.03 13.97 17.30
C SER A 465 8.25 15.18 17.81
N LEU A 466 8.02 16.19 16.96
CA LEU A 466 7.23 17.37 17.33
C LEU A 466 5.77 16.99 17.66
N ARG A 467 5.15 16.14 16.85
CA ARG A 467 3.80 15.64 17.13
C ARG A 467 3.73 14.89 18.45
N ASP A 468 4.69 14.01 18.72
CA ASP A 468 4.70 13.21 19.94
C ASP A 468 4.97 14.08 21.18
N ALA A 469 5.85 15.08 21.08
CA ALA A 469 6.08 16.09 22.13
C ALA A 469 4.81 16.89 22.47
N LEU A 470 4.04 17.31 21.44
CA LEU A 470 2.74 17.96 21.65
C LEU A 470 1.73 17.04 22.36
N ARG A 471 1.72 15.75 22.05
CA ARG A 471 0.87 14.76 22.75
C ARG A 471 1.28 14.53 24.20
N GLU A 472 2.56 14.65 24.49
CA GLU A 472 3.13 14.56 25.84
C GLU A 472 2.96 15.83 26.66
N GLY A 473 2.39 16.90 26.06
CA GLY A 473 2.03 18.14 26.76
C GLY A 473 2.96 19.34 26.51
N GLN A 474 3.86 19.24 25.53
CA GLN A 474 4.62 20.44 25.10
C GLN A 474 3.65 21.52 24.60
N SER A 475 3.88 22.77 24.96
CA SER A 475 2.97 23.87 24.61
C SER A 475 3.01 24.20 23.11
N VAL A 476 1.85 24.64 22.58
CA VAL A 476 1.74 25.10 21.18
C VAL A 476 2.67 26.29 20.93
N GLU A 477 2.80 27.21 21.87
CA GLU A 477 3.62 28.40 21.71
C GLU A 477 5.10 28.05 21.51
N GLU A 478 5.65 27.12 22.31
CA GLU A 478 7.03 26.64 22.18
C GLU A 478 7.26 25.88 20.87
N SER A 479 6.24 25.18 20.42
CA SER A 479 6.29 24.32 19.22
C SER A 479 6.01 25.08 17.92
N PHE A 480 5.49 26.31 18.00
CA PHE A 480 4.94 27.01 16.83
C PHE A 480 5.98 27.31 15.76
N THR A 481 7.18 27.74 16.14
CA THR A 481 8.27 28.05 15.19
C THR A 481 8.72 26.79 14.44
N ASP A 482 8.89 25.68 15.14
CA ASP A 482 9.25 24.40 14.50
C ASP A 482 8.14 23.89 13.57
N PHE A 483 6.87 24.03 13.99
CA PHE A 483 5.73 23.74 13.14
C PHE A 483 5.73 24.59 11.86
N GLN A 484 5.94 25.92 11.97
CA GLN A 484 6.00 26.80 10.81
C GLN A 484 7.09 26.37 9.82
N HIS A 485 8.29 26.04 10.31
CA HIS A 485 9.37 25.55 9.46
C HIS A 485 8.98 24.26 8.71
N LEU A 486 8.27 23.35 9.35
CA LEU A 486 7.79 22.12 8.73
C LEU A 486 6.62 22.38 7.75
N ALA A 487 5.71 23.31 8.08
CA ALA A 487 4.54 23.62 7.25
C ALA A 487 4.90 24.41 5.99
N TYR A 488 5.92 25.26 6.02
CA TYR A 488 6.41 25.96 4.83
C TYR A 488 7.38 25.14 3.98
N ASN A 489 7.93 24.06 4.50
CA ASN A 489 8.77 23.18 3.70
C ASN A 489 7.89 22.25 2.83
N PRO A 490 7.98 22.30 1.48
CA PRO A 490 7.16 21.49 0.58
C PRO A 490 7.20 19.98 0.87
N GLN A 491 8.29 19.49 1.46
CA GLN A 491 8.51 18.07 1.74
C GLN A 491 7.80 17.58 2.99
N THR A 492 7.65 18.46 4.00
CA THR A 492 7.02 18.14 5.28
C THR A 492 5.65 18.80 5.46
N ARG A 493 5.28 19.73 4.57
CA ARG A 493 4.02 20.49 4.62
C ARG A 493 2.82 19.58 4.84
N TYR A 494 2.68 18.54 4.01
CA TYR A 494 1.56 17.62 4.13
C TYR A 494 1.50 16.93 5.51
N VAL A 495 2.64 16.45 5.99
CA VAL A 495 2.73 15.81 7.33
C VAL A 495 2.46 16.83 8.44
N ALA A 496 2.99 18.04 8.33
CA ALA A 496 2.75 19.10 9.30
C ALA A 496 1.26 19.47 9.38
N LEU A 497 0.62 19.71 8.24
CA LEU A 497 -0.77 20.11 8.18
C LEU A 497 -1.74 18.98 8.57
N THR A 498 -1.47 17.73 8.17
CA THR A 498 -2.39 16.62 8.44
C THR A 498 -2.21 15.95 9.79
N ARG A 499 -1.05 16.08 10.45
CA ARG A 499 -0.74 15.33 11.68
C ARG A 499 -0.34 16.18 12.87
N ILE A 500 0.29 17.34 12.65
CA ILE A 500 0.74 18.22 13.75
C ILE A 500 -0.34 19.27 14.00
N LEU A 501 -0.86 19.92 12.98
CA LEU A 501 -1.90 20.94 13.09
C LEU A 501 -3.14 20.48 13.89
N PRO A 502 -3.71 19.27 13.68
CA PRO A 502 -4.83 18.81 14.49
C PRO A 502 -4.50 18.71 15.98
N GLU A 503 -3.28 18.29 16.34
CA GLU A 503 -2.84 18.17 17.72
C GLU A 503 -2.66 19.56 18.36
N MET A 504 -2.08 20.52 17.63
CA MET A 504 -1.99 21.92 18.06
C MET A 504 -3.39 22.53 18.20
N THR A 505 -4.30 22.27 17.25
CA THR A 505 -5.69 22.73 17.31
C THR A 505 -6.38 22.21 18.56
N ARG A 506 -6.22 20.94 18.91
CA ARG A 506 -6.79 20.35 20.13
C ARG A 506 -6.35 21.11 21.38
N GLN A 507 -5.05 21.36 21.55
CA GLN A 507 -4.54 22.10 22.71
C GLN A 507 -5.05 23.55 22.75
N VAL A 508 -5.13 24.23 21.61
CA VAL A 508 -5.64 25.60 21.51
C VAL A 508 -7.13 25.66 21.91
N LEU A 509 -7.92 24.68 21.51
CA LEU A 509 -9.33 24.57 21.88
C LEU A 509 -9.50 24.28 23.37
N GLU A 510 -8.69 23.38 23.95
CA GLU A 510 -8.68 23.08 25.39
C GLU A 510 -8.31 24.31 26.21
N ALA A 511 -7.30 25.08 25.78
CA ALA A 511 -6.84 26.30 26.46
C ALA A 511 -7.76 27.50 26.17
N ARG A 512 -8.66 27.43 25.19
CA ARG A 512 -9.49 28.55 24.70
C ARG A 512 -8.65 29.78 24.31
N ASP A 513 -7.47 29.53 23.74
CA ASP A 513 -6.54 30.61 23.37
C ASP A 513 -6.88 31.18 21.98
N LYS A 514 -7.54 32.35 22.01
CA LYS A 514 -7.94 33.09 20.82
C LYS A 514 -6.74 33.53 19.97
N THR A 515 -5.63 33.88 20.57
CA THR A 515 -4.45 34.40 19.86
C THR A 515 -3.78 33.29 19.07
N LEU A 516 -3.59 32.14 19.68
CA LEU A 516 -3.06 30.96 19.03
C LEU A 516 -4.02 30.42 17.95
N ALA A 517 -5.34 30.44 18.19
CA ALA A 517 -6.33 30.08 17.18
C ALA A 517 -6.16 30.91 15.90
N LEU A 518 -6.06 32.24 16.04
CA LEU A 518 -5.84 33.15 14.90
C LEU A 518 -4.54 32.84 14.13
N ARG A 519 -3.48 32.41 14.83
CA ARG A 519 -2.20 32.05 14.19
C ARG A 519 -2.26 30.72 13.45
N LEU A 520 -3.14 29.79 13.84
CA LEU A 520 -3.30 28.49 13.18
C LEU A 520 -4.26 28.50 11.99
N ILE A 521 -5.20 29.46 11.93
CA ILE A 521 -6.21 29.57 10.88
C ILE A 521 -5.61 29.49 9.46
N PRO A 522 -4.56 30.26 9.08
CA PRO A 522 -4.02 30.21 7.73
C PRO A 522 -3.55 28.81 7.29
N PHE A 523 -3.03 28.01 8.23
CA PHE A 523 -2.60 26.65 7.96
C PHE A 523 -3.78 25.68 7.84
N ALA A 524 -4.86 25.93 8.57
CA ALA A 524 -6.08 25.14 8.48
C ALA A 524 -6.86 25.46 7.21
N GLU A 525 -6.88 26.72 6.75
CA GLU A 525 -7.41 27.12 5.45
C GLU A 525 -6.67 26.40 4.32
N ASP A 526 -5.35 26.44 4.33
CA ASP A 526 -4.49 25.73 3.40
C ASP A 526 -4.81 24.23 3.34
N LEU A 527 -4.99 23.59 4.51
CA LEU A 527 -5.32 22.17 4.60
C LEU A 527 -6.71 21.87 4.04
N ALA A 528 -7.70 22.69 4.40
CA ALA A 528 -9.07 22.54 3.95
C ALA A 528 -9.20 22.73 2.43
N GLU A 529 -8.48 23.68 1.83
CA GLU A 529 -8.42 23.85 0.38
C GLU A 529 -7.70 22.71 -0.34
N MET A 530 -6.68 22.14 0.28
CA MET A 530 -5.87 21.08 -0.32
C MET A 530 -6.64 19.75 -0.43
N GLU A 531 -7.25 19.27 0.66
CA GLU A 531 -7.91 17.95 0.70
C GLU A 531 -9.43 18.02 0.57
N ARG A 532 -10.05 19.14 0.94
CA ARG A 532 -11.49 19.40 0.91
C ARG A 532 -12.37 18.35 1.60
N ALA A 533 -11.79 17.52 2.49
CA ALA A 533 -12.53 16.53 3.24
C ALA A 533 -13.24 17.17 4.44
N TYR A 534 -14.32 16.54 4.93
CA TYR A 534 -15.18 17.12 5.96
C TYR A 534 -14.43 17.44 7.27
N TRP A 535 -13.48 16.61 7.67
CA TRP A 535 -12.73 16.83 8.94
C TRP A 535 -11.78 18.03 8.89
N GLN A 536 -11.25 18.41 7.72
CA GLN A 536 -10.45 19.63 7.58
C GLN A 536 -11.32 20.87 7.69
N TRP A 537 -12.49 20.84 7.06
CA TRP A 537 -13.48 21.91 7.21
C TRP A 537 -14.00 22.03 8.64
N LEU A 538 -14.21 20.90 9.32
CA LEU A 538 -14.63 20.89 10.71
C LEU A 538 -13.52 21.41 11.65
N LEU A 539 -12.25 21.04 11.41
CA LEU A 539 -11.10 21.57 12.14
C LEU A 539 -10.98 23.09 11.95
N LEU A 540 -11.11 23.57 10.73
CA LEU A 540 -11.11 25.00 10.42
C LEU A 540 -12.26 25.73 11.11
N SER A 541 -13.47 25.18 11.07
CA SER A 541 -14.64 25.70 11.77
C SER A 541 -14.41 25.85 13.27
N ARG A 542 -13.79 24.84 13.91
CA ARG A 542 -13.45 24.89 15.34
C ARG A 542 -12.43 26.00 15.67
N LEU A 543 -11.43 26.20 14.81
CA LEU A 543 -10.45 27.29 14.96
C LEU A 543 -11.09 28.68 14.81
N TYR A 544 -11.95 28.86 13.80
CA TYR A 544 -12.71 30.10 13.65
C TYR A 544 -13.59 30.37 14.86
N PHE A 545 -14.26 29.35 15.39
CA PHE A 545 -15.06 29.46 16.59
C PHE A 545 -14.23 29.89 17.81
N ALA A 546 -13.08 29.24 18.04
CA ALA A 546 -12.16 29.60 19.12
C ALA A 546 -11.63 31.05 18.98
N ALA A 547 -11.42 31.51 17.76
CA ALA A 547 -11.04 32.87 17.46
C ALA A 547 -12.20 33.89 17.61
N GLY A 548 -13.45 33.45 17.82
CA GLY A 548 -14.63 34.27 17.91
C GLY A 548 -15.19 34.76 16.57
N LEU A 549 -14.74 34.15 15.46
CA LEU A 549 -15.14 34.42 14.09
C LEU A 549 -16.34 33.54 13.71
N LEU A 550 -17.53 33.83 14.29
CA LEU A 550 -18.68 32.92 14.25
C LEU A 550 -19.26 32.74 12.85
N GLU A 551 -19.21 33.75 11.96
CA GLU A 551 -19.70 33.63 10.58
C GLU A 551 -18.82 32.65 9.78
N GLN A 552 -17.49 32.83 9.84
CA GLN A 552 -16.55 31.94 9.17
C GLN A 552 -16.62 30.50 9.75
N ALA A 553 -16.81 30.39 11.07
CA ALA A 553 -17.01 29.10 11.71
C ALA A 553 -18.25 28.37 11.15
N ARG A 554 -19.34 29.10 10.95
CA ARG A 554 -20.59 28.58 10.40
C ARG A 554 -20.41 28.12 8.95
N GLU A 555 -19.82 28.98 8.11
CA GLU A 555 -19.55 28.63 6.70
C GLU A 555 -18.66 27.38 6.59
N ALA A 556 -17.61 27.27 7.37
CA ALA A 556 -16.76 26.09 7.37
C ALA A 556 -17.48 24.82 7.90
N ALA A 557 -18.38 24.94 8.89
CA ALA A 557 -19.21 23.82 9.36
C ALA A 557 -20.19 23.35 8.28
N GLU A 558 -20.81 24.29 7.53
CA GLU A 558 -21.68 23.96 6.40
C GLU A 558 -20.92 23.24 5.28
N MET A 559 -19.68 23.65 5.00
CA MET A 559 -18.81 22.95 4.07
C MET A 559 -18.48 21.53 4.54
N ALA A 560 -18.22 21.33 5.85
CA ALA A 560 -18.02 19.98 6.41
C ALA A 560 -19.26 19.09 6.21
N ILE A 561 -20.45 19.62 6.47
CA ILE A 561 -21.74 18.92 6.28
C ILE A 561 -21.97 18.65 4.79
N HIS A 562 -21.69 19.60 3.91
CA HIS A 562 -21.80 19.38 2.46
C HIS A 562 -20.90 18.22 2.01
N GLN A 563 -19.70 18.12 2.57
CA GLN A 563 -18.78 17.02 2.27
C GLN A 563 -19.22 15.68 2.89
N GLN A 564 -19.86 15.67 4.05
CA GLN A 564 -20.33 14.46 4.73
C GLN A 564 -21.68 14.70 5.44
N PRO A 565 -22.80 14.60 4.72
CA PRO A 565 -24.13 14.94 5.26
C PRO A 565 -24.57 14.08 6.45
N VAL A 566 -24.07 12.85 6.57
CA VAL A 566 -24.42 11.91 7.67
C VAL A 566 -23.52 12.05 8.90
N HIS A 567 -22.61 13.03 8.93
CA HIS A 567 -21.70 13.24 10.06
C HIS A 567 -22.39 14.03 11.16
N GLU A 568 -22.99 13.31 12.11
CA GLU A 568 -23.75 13.91 13.21
C GLU A 568 -22.97 14.97 14.01
N PRO A 569 -21.68 14.78 14.39
CA PRO A 569 -20.92 15.81 15.11
C PRO A 569 -20.81 17.15 14.38
N ALA A 570 -20.76 17.15 13.04
CA ALA A 570 -20.73 18.41 12.28
C ALA A 570 -22.05 19.18 12.38
N TRP A 571 -23.18 18.48 12.33
CA TRP A 571 -24.52 19.06 12.55
C TRP A 571 -24.69 19.62 13.96
N GLN A 572 -24.24 18.86 14.95
CA GLN A 572 -24.28 19.28 16.36
C GLN A 572 -23.42 20.55 16.56
N PHE A 573 -22.25 20.59 15.94
CA PHE A 573 -21.37 21.75 16.04
C PHE A 573 -21.92 22.97 15.32
N LEU A 574 -22.51 22.82 14.13
CA LEU A 574 -23.21 23.91 13.45
C LEU A 574 -24.33 24.48 14.31
N HIS A 575 -25.17 23.61 14.91
CA HIS A 575 -26.22 24.04 15.81
C HIS A 575 -25.68 24.81 17.03
N TYR A 576 -24.56 24.37 17.59
CA TYR A 576 -23.88 25.06 18.70
C TYR A 576 -23.38 26.46 18.28
N ILE A 577 -22.83 26.62 17.09
CA ILE A 577 -22.42 27.91 16.53
C ILE A 577 -23.62 28.84 16.42
N ASP A 578 -24.73 28.39 15.84
CA ASP A 578 -25.95 29.18 15.65
C ASP A 578 -26.55 29.65 16.97
N MET A 579 -26.56 28.79 18.00
CA MET A 579 -27.00 29.13 19.35
C MET A 579 -26.09 30.16 20.03
N THR A 580 -24.76 29.99 19.86
CA THR A 580 -23.77 30.95 20.40
C THR A 580 -23.95 32.32 19.75
N ARG A 581 -24.24 32.35 18.46
CA ARG A 581 -24.53 33.58 17.72
C ARG A 581 -25.82 34.25 18.24
N ALA A 582 -26.89 33.47 18.36
CA ALA A 582 -28.17 33.97 18.88
C ALA A 582 -28.03 34.50 20.31
N ALA A 583 -27.26 33.82 21.17
CA ALA A 583 -26.95 34.29 22.51
C ALA A 583 -26.23 35.65 22.52
N ARG A 584 -25.22 35.81 21.68
CA ARG A 584 -24.48 37.06 21.49
C ARG A 584 -25.38 38.19 20.99
N ASP A 585 -26.20 37.91 19.97
CA ASP A 585 -27.03 38.94 19.31
C ASP A 585 -28.21 39.37 20.20
N THR A 586 -28.72 38.48 21.07
CA THR A 586 -29.82 38.78 21.99
C THR A 586 -29.37 39.20 23.40
N GLY A 587 -28.07 39.05 23.72
CA GLY A 587 -27.52 39.29 25.07
C GLY A 587 -28.02 38.28 26.12
N ARG A 588 -28.64 37.16 25.69
CA ARG A 588 -29.12 36.11 26.59
C ARG A 588 -28.03 35.06 26.82
N PRO A 589 -27.97 34.44 28.03
CA PRO A 589 -27.01 33.38 28.25
C PRO A 589 -27.28 32.17 27.33
N ILE A 590 -26.22 31.50 26.86
CA ILE A 590 -26.32 30.41 25.88
C ILE A 590 -27.16 29.26 26.42
N GLU A 591 -27.15 29.03 27.73
CA GLU A 591 -27.94 28.02 28.42
C GLU A 591 -29.45 28.21 28.19
N SER A 592 -29.91 29.43 27.94
CA SER A 592 -31.33 29.72 27.63
C SER A 592 -31.80 29.13 26.27
N PHE A 593 -30.88 28.76 25.42
CA PHE A 593 -31.16 28.16 24.11
C PHE A 593 -31.02 26.62 24.12
N PHE A 594 -30.47 26.05 25.20
CA PHE A 594 -30.31 24.60 25.37
C PHE A 594 -31.25 24.11 26.46
N PRO A 595 -32.29 23.32 26.16
CA PRO A 595 -33.16 22.71 27.16
C PRO A 595 -32.52 21.52 27.95
N GLY A 596 -31.22 21.34 27.84
CA GLY A 596 -30.42 20.31 28.53
C GLY A 596 -28.98 20.75 28.76
N ALA A 597 -28.15 19.88 29.34
CA ALA A 597 -26.73 20.19 29.58
C ALA A 597 -26.03 20.59 28.27
N VAL A 598 -25.38 21.73 28.27
CA VAL A 598 -24.60 22.24 27.13
C VAL A 598 -23.45 21.25 26.86
N PRO A 599 -23.41 20.55 25.71
CA PRO A 599 -22.34 19.58 25.43
C PRO A 599 -21.07 20.30 24.96
N THR A 600 -20.55 21.21 25.79
CA THR A 600 -19.50 22.16 25.37
C THR A 600 -18.14 21.53 25.12
N ASP A 601 -17.74 20.56 25.92
CA ASP A 601 -16.36 20.03 25.84
C ASP A 601 -16.22 18.89 24.82
N HIS A 602 -17.26 18.06 24.64
CA HIS A 602 -17.23 16.98 23.67
C HIS A 602 -17.20 17.45 22.20
N LEU A 603 -18.02 18.43 21.85
CA LEU A 603 -18.13 18.90 20.47
C LEU A 603 -16.87 19.64 19.98
N LEU A 604 -16.13 20.28 20.90
CA LEU A 604 -14.87 20.95 20.57
C LEU A 604 -13.69 19.98 20.50
N LEU A 605 -13.73 18.91 21.32
CA LEU A 605 -12.58 18.04 21.55
C LEU A 605 -12.70 16.64 20.93
N GLU A 606 -13.86 16.31 20.34
CA GLU A 606 -14.04 15.01 19.71
C GLU A 606 -12.99 14.81 18.61
N ASN A 607 -12.08 13.87 18.86
CA ASN A 607 -11.00 13.55 17.95
C ASN A 607 -11.58 12.84 16.72
N ASP A 608 -11.87 13.59 15.67
CA ASP A 608 -12.20 13.07 14.32
C ASP A 608 -11.04 12.30 13.66
N HIS A 609 -9.99 11.93 14.42
CA HIS A 609 -8.96 10.99 13.95
C HIS A 609 -9.48 9.58 13.65
N GLY A 610 -10.81 9.43 13.67
CA GLY A 610 -11.54 8.26 13.19
C GLY A 610 -11.52 8.02 11.69
N GLY A 611 -10.76 8.76 10.90
CA GLY A 611 -10.64 8.51 9.45
C GLY A 611 -10.09 7.13 9.07
N ASN A 612 -9.72 6.29 10.05
CA ASN A 612 -9.44 4.87 9.85
C ASN A 612 -10.09 3.94 10.88
N ARG A 613 -10.87 4.48 11.80
CA ARG A 613 -11.93 3.69 12.42
C ARG A 613 -13.18 3.91 11.56
N THR A 614 -13.17 3.35 10.36
CA THR A 614 -14.42 2.85 9.84
C THR A 614 -15.05 2.09 11.02
N ALA A 615 -16.14 2.61 11.54
CA ALA A 615 -17.17 1.73 12.07
C ALA A 615 -17.37 0.70 10.94
N GLN A 616 -16.59 -0.37 10.94
CA GLN A 616 -17.04 -1.60 10.38
C GLN A 616 -18.13 -2.02 11.34
N PRO A 617 -19.39 -1.94 10.98
CA PRO A 617 -20.39 -2.67 11.71
C PRO A 617 -19.92 -4.11 11.70
N GLU A 618 -20.00 -4.75 12.83
CA GLU A 618 -19.65 -6.12 13.15
C GLU A 618 -19.98 -7.15 12.08
#